data_b29609517e7a89fcb08838b07bc67b74
#
_entry.id   b29609517e7a89fcb08838b07bc67b74
#
_cell.length_a   1.000
_cell.length_b   1.000
_cell.length_c   1.000
_cell.angle_alpha   90.00
_cell.angle_beta   90.00
_cell.angle_gamma   90.00
#
_symmetry.space_group_name_H-M   'P 1'
#
loop_
_entity.id
_entity.type
_entity.pdbx_description
1 polymer ?
#
loop_
_entity_poly.entity_id
_entity_poly.type
_entity_poly.pdbx_seq_one_letter_code
_entity_poly.pdbx_strand_id
1 'polypeptide(L)'
;LAGESVGFALARGISVLVISCPCALGLATPVAIMVGNGMGARNGILFKTAVSLEETGKVQIVALDKTGTITQGKMTVSDILPLTAQPPFDLEEAVGSFIGALDDNNAPFLALGERFPARGRWRAVCRTPFSSARKWSSVTFEGRGTVLVGAPEILLRGRSGLLPPAVAEREAAGCRVVLVAHSEERVEGVLPGTVRPVAALVLEDPIRPDARETLSFFTREDVQLKIISGDNPVTVSSIARQAGLPHSDSYIDASTLADEEALRQAAERYTIFGRVSPQQKRQLVHALQDEGHTVAMTGVNDVLALKDADCSIAMASGSDAARQISQLVLLDSNFSSLPSVVMEGRRVINNITRTAVLFLVKTIFSFLLSFMALAFSMPYPFIPIQLSLISMVVEGIPSFFLTFEPNRDRIKGRFLSTVLRQAFPCAFIIVLNIILVDQIGPLLGLAALDLATLNVYLTAFIWLYLLLRVCMPLNKLRAALFGTMVALFGVAAYLFRDLLQIGTLTLRSLPLFLILAAASLVLYSLVAWAIGRAAAVVRAWKAGRQKNAPNSRRRGHGA
;
A
#
# COMPACT_ATOMS: atom_id res chain seq x y z
N LEU A 1 -13.28 47.05 15.02
CA LEU A 1 -13.58 48.47 14.76
C LEU A 1 -14.29 49.15 15.95
N ALA A 2 -14.27 48.56 17.12
CA ALA A 2 -14.91 49.10 18.34
C ALA A 2 -14.03 50.20 19.00
N GLY A 3 -13.71 51.27 18.28
CA GLY A 3 -12.96 52.43 18.83
C GLY A 3 -11.43 52.31 18.78
N GLU A 4 -10.89 51.16 18.37
CA GLU A 4 -9.45 50.91 18.26
C GLU A 4 -8.88 51.37 16.91
N SER A 5 -7.59 51.73 16.90
CA SER A 5 -6.92 52.12 15.67
C SER A 5 -6.83 50.99 14.66
N VAL A 6 -6.86 51.28 13.36
CA VAL A 6 -6.68 50.30 12.27
C VAL A 6 -5.36 49.54 12.42
N GLY A 7 -4.30 50.22 12.87
CA GLY A 7 -2.99 49.59 13.14
C GLY A 7 -3.06 48.54 14.24
N PHE A 8 -3.80 48.80 15.32
CA PHE A 8 -4.01 47.84 16.41
C PHE A 8 -4.81 46.62 15.92
N ALA A 9 -5.92 46.85 15.22
CA ALA A 9 -6.74 45.77 14.66
C ALA A 9 -5.95 44.90 13.66
N LEU A 10 -5.15 45.51 12.79
CA LEU A 10 -4.29 44.84 11.84
C LEU A 10 -3.20 44.01 12.55
N ALA A 11 -2.52 44.58 13.55
CA ALA A 11 -1.50 43.88 14.33
C ALA A 11 -2.08 42.64 15.04
N ARG A 12 -3.30 42.75 15.60
CA ARG A 12 -4.00 41.60 16.22
C ARG A 12 -4.39 40.53 15.18
N GLY A 13 -4.92 40.96 14.03
CA GLY A 13 -5.26 40.03 12.93
C GLY A 13 -4.01 39.27 12.42
N ILE A 14 -2.91 39.99 12.20
CA ILE A 14 -1.62 39.37 11.82
C ILE A 14 -1.14 38.40 12.91
N SER A 15 -1.24 38.77 14.18
CA SER A 15 -0.85 37.90 15.29
C SER A 15 -1.64 36.60 15.28
N VAL A 16 -2.96 36.63 15.07
CA VAL A 16 -3.80 35.42 14.98
C VAL A 16 -3.39 34.56 13.79
N LEU A 17 -3.14 35.16 12.62
CA LEU A 17 -2.69 34.43 11.43
C LEU A 17 -1.32 33.76 11.64
N VAL A 18 -0.35 34.47 12.23
CA VAL A 18 0.99 33.92 12.54
C VAL A 18 0.91 32.80 13.58
N ILE A 19 0.09 32.96 14.61
CA ILE A 19 -0.13 31.94 15.64
C ILE A 19 -0.75 30.69 15.01
N SER A 20 -1.69 30.83 14.07
CA SER A 20 -2.37 29.72 13.40
C SER A 20 -1.51 29.03 12.32
N CYS A 21 -0.30 29.52 12.05
CA CYS A 21 0.58 28.95 11.02
C CYS A 21 1.01 27.51 11.39
N PRO A 22 0.72 26.49 10.54
CA PRO A 22 1.19 25.12 10.74
C PRO A 22 2.61 24.92 10.22
N CYS A 23 3.53 25.89 10.48
CA CYS A 23 4.85 25.97 9.86
C CYS A 23 5.69 24.68 10.04
N ALA A 24 5.62 24.04 11.21
CA ALA A 24 6.36 22.83 11.47
C ALA A 24 5.71 21.58 10.82
N LEU A 25 4.40 21.59 10.54
CA LEU A 25 3.77 20.55 9.70
C LEU A 25 4.33 20.62 8.27
N GLY A 26 4.56 21.84 7.77
CA GLY A 26 5.21 22.07 6.47
C GLY A 26 6.63 21.53 6.38
N LEU A 27 7.34 21.32 7.51
CA LEU A 27 8.66 20.68 7.55
C LEU A 27 8.56 19.17 7.81
N ALA A 28 7.72 18.73 8.74
CA ALA A 28 7.65 17.33 9.16
C ALA A 28 7.15 16.40 8.05
N THR A 29 6.17 16.81 7.26
CA THR A 29 5.61 15.99 6.17
C THR A 29 6.65 15.72 5.06
N PRO A 30 7.33 16.72 4.46
CA PRO A 30 8.40 16.47 3.50
C PRO A 30 9.54 15.61 4.05
N VAL A 31 9.94 15.80 5.31
CA VAL A 31 10.97 14.97 5.94
C VAL A 31 10.52 13.53 6.07
N ALA A 32 9.29 13.26 6.51
CA ALA A 32 8.74 11.90 6.60
C ALA A 32 8.73 11.21 5.22
N ILE A 33 8.33 11.92 4.17
CA ILE A 33 8.30 11.43 2.79
C ILE A 33 9.73 11.18 2.28
N MET A 34 10.67 12.11 2.52
CA MET A 34 12.07 11.94 2.12
C MET A 34 12.70 10.71 2.78
N VAL A 35 12.48 10.51 4.08
CA VAL A 35 12.97 9.34 4.81
C VAL A 35 12.31 8.07 4.27
N GLY A 36 10.99 8.09 3.99
CA GLY A 36 10.26 6.99 3.40
C GLY A 36 10.79 6.61 2.01
N ASN A 37 10.98 7.57 1.14
CA ASN A 37 11.56 7.35 -0.18
C ASN A 37 13.00 6.82 -0.10
N GLY A 38 13.82 7.36 0.80
CA GLY A 38 15.19 6.90 1.02
C GLY A 38 15.26 5.45 1.52
N MET A 39 14.38 5.07 2.45
CA MET A 39 14.27 3.69 2.93
C MET A 39 13.71 2.76 1.84
N GLY A 40 12.75 3.22 1.04
CA GLY A 40 12.26 2.50 -0.13
C GLY A 40 13.38 2.21 -1.12
N ALA A 41 14.13 3.22 -1.52
CA ALA A 41 15.25 3.09 -2.45
C ALA A 41 16.32 2.10 -1.96
N ARG A 42 16.63 2.09 -0.66
CA ARG A 42 17.55 1.11 -0.04
C ARG A 42 17.06 -0.33 -0.14
N ASN A 43 15.73 -0.54 -0.24
CA ASN A 43 15.10 -1.86 -0.41
C ASN A 43 14.72 -2.15 -1.87
N GLY A 44 15.30 -1.45 -2.85
CA GLY A 44 14.99 -1.65 -4.26
C GLY A 44 13.58 -1.18 -4.67
N ILE A 45 12.98 -0.24 -3.93
CA ILE A 45 11.61 0.24 -4.16
C ILE A 45 11.66 1.70 -4.61
N LEU A 46 11.12 1.99 -5.78
CA LEU A 46 10.94 3.34 -6.28
C LEU A 46 9.50 3.81 -6.08
N PHE A 47 9.26 4.71 -5.14
CA PHE A 47 8.00 5.44 -5.00
C PHE A 47 8.01 6.64 -5.93
N LYS A 48 7.03 6.77 -6.81
CA LYS A 48 6.97 7.89 -7.74
C LYS A 48 6.38 9.16 -7.13
N THR A 49 5.50 9.01 -6.15
CA THR A 49 4.83 10.13 -5.49
C THR A 49 4.72 9.91 -3.99
N ALA A 50 4.54 11.00 -3.24
CA ALA A 50 4.25 10.93 -1.82
C ALA A 50 2.93 10.20 -1.51
N VAL A 51 1.94 10.34 -2.39
CA VAL A 51 0.64 9.67 -2.28
C VAL A 51 0.81 8.16 -2.39
N SER A 52 1.68 7.69 -3.28
CA SER A 52 1.98 6.25 -3.42
C SER A 52 2.49 5.64 -2.11
N LEU A 53 3.36 6.36 -1.40
CA LEU A 53 3.89 5.94 -0.12
C LEU A 53 2.79 5.89 0.95
N GLU A 54 1.87 6.84 0.92
CA GLU A 54 0.73 6.89 1.83
C GLU A 54 -0.26 5.75 1.57
N GLU A 55 -0.70 5.56 0.32
CA GLU A 55 -1.68 4.51 -0.02
C GLU A 55 -1.15 3.11 0.27
N THR A 56 0.16 2.88 0.09
CA THR A 56 0.78 1.59 0.42
C THR A 56 0.57 1.17 1.87
N GLY A 57 0.63 2.13 2.81
CA GLY A 57 0.41 1.85 4.23
C GLY A 57 -1.03 1.49 4.59
N LYS A 58 -2.00 1.86 3.75
CA LYS A 58 -3.44 1.62 3.94
C LYS A 58 -3.94 0.35 3.28
N VAL A 59 -3.12 -0.34 2.50
CA VAL A 59 -3.49 -1.53 1.73
C VAL A 59 -4.13 -2.60 2.62
N GLN A 60 -5.30 -3.05 2.21
CA GLN A 60 -6.09 -4.10 2.86
C GLN A 60 -6.17 -5.36 2.00
N ILE A 61 -6.15 -5.21 0.67
CA ILE A 61 -6.16 -6.31 -0.29
C ILE A 61 -4.98 -6.13 -1.25
N VAL A 62 -4.21 -7.20 -1.47
CA VAL A 62 -3.21 -7.25 -2.54
C VAL A 62 -3.70 -8.22 -3.61
N ALA A 63 -4.03 -7.69 -4.78
CA ALA A 63 -4.34 -8.45 -5.96
C ALA A 63 -3.03 -8.76 -6.70
N LEU A 64 -2.67 -10.04 -6.74
CA LEU A 64 -1.42 -10.54 -7.29
C LEU A 64 -1.67 -11.09 -8.71
N ASP A 65 -0.95 -10.58 -9.70
CA ASP A 65 -0.80 -11.34 -10.95
C ASP A 65 0.12 -12.54 -10.66
N LYS A 66 -0.23 -13.74 -11.15
CA LYS A 66 0.55 -14.96 -10.91
C LYS A 66 1.94 -14.83 -11.53
N THR A 67 1.97 -14.48 -12.83
CA THR A 67 3.17 -14.55 -13.66
C THR A 67 4.13 -13.38 -13.35
N GLY A 68 5.38 -13.70 -13.04
CA GLY A 68 6.39 -12.69 -12.69
C GLY A 68 6.25 -12.11 -11.28
N THR A 69 5.18 -12.44 -10.53
CA THR A 69 4.99 -12.03 -9.13
C THR A 69 5.20 -13.21 -8.18
N ILE A 70 4.34 -14.22 -8.23
CA ILE A 70 4.46 -15.44 -7.40
C ILE A 70 5.45 -16.40 -8.05
N THR A 71 5.44 -16.49 -9.39
CA THR A 71 6.39 -17.25 -10.18
C THR A 71 7.49 -16.33 -10.73
N GLN A 72 8.57 -16.91 -11.25
CA GLN A 72 9.69 -16.14 -11.77
C GLN A 72 9.35 -15.41 -13.09
N GLY A 73 8.26 -15.81 -13.77
CA GLY A 73 7.88 -15.29 -15.08
C GLY A 73 8.78 -15.78 -16.21
N LYS A 74 9.60 -16.79 -15.92
CA LYS A 74 10.56 -17.39 -16.83
C LYS A 74 10.32 -18.89 -16.88
N MET A 75 9.86 -19.38 -18.02
CA MET A 75 9.69 -20.81 -18.21
C MET A 75 11.03 -21.53 -18.20
N THR A 76 11.07 -22.72 -17.61
CA THR A 76 12.20 -23.64 -17.64
C THR A 76 11.73 -25.03 -18.03
N VAL A 77 12.58 -25.83 -18.67
CA VAL A 77 12.32 -27.26 -18.93
C VAL A 77 12.59 -28.03 -17.65
N SER A 78 11.53 -28.53 -17.01
CA SER A 78 11.62 -29.25 -15.74
C SER A 78 11.79 -30.76 -15.93
N ASP A 79 11.21 -31.31 -17.02
CA ASP A 79 11.29 -32.75 -17.27
C ASP A 79 11.25 -33.06 -18.77
N ILE A 80 11.80 -34.21 -19.18
CA ILE A 80 11.81 -34.68 -20.56
C ILE A 80 11.27 -36.12 -20.56
N LEU A 81 10.11 -36.31 -21.16
CA LEU A 81 9.43 -37.61 -21.24
C LEU A 81 9.64 -38.20 -22.64
N PRO A 82 10.50 -39.22 -22.83
CA PRO A 82 10.66 -39.88 -24.10
C PRO A 82 9.38 -40.58 -24.53
N LEU A 83 8.98 -40.42 -25.77
CA LEU A 83 7.75 -41.04 -26.35
C LEU A 83 8.06 -42.18 -27.30
N THR A 84 9.32 -42.39 -27.62
CA THR A 84 9.79 -43.52 -28.45
C THR A 84 11.06 -44.14 -27.86
N ALA A 85 11.15 -45.46 -27.92
CA ALA A 85 12.33 -46.18 -27.46
C ALA A 85 13.54 -46.00 -28.39
N GLN A 86 13.30 -45.70 -29.68
CA GLN A 86 14.35 -45.50 -30.67
C GLN A 86 14.07 -44.15 -31.40
N PRO A 87 14.58 -43.04 -30.86
CA PRO A 87 14.43 -41.76 -31.52
C PRO A 87 15.20 -41.72 -32.83
N PRO A 88 14.69 -41.05 -33.89
CA PRO A 88 15.35 -40.97 -35.19
C PRO A 88 16.61 -40.10 -35.16
N PHE A 89 16.87 -39.43 -34.04
CA PHE A 89 18.03 -38.56 -33.82
C PHE A 89 18.31 -38.38 -32.32
N ASP A 90 19.48 -37.87 -31.99
CA ASP A 90 19.78 -37.38 -30.65
C ASP A 90 18.95 -36.14 -30.35
N LEU A 91 18.19 -36.18 -29.24
CA LEU A 91 17.24 -35.11 -28.88
C LEU A 91 17.95 -33.77 -28.59
N GLU A 92 19.11 -33.80 -27.92
CA GLU A 92 19.85 -32.60 -27.60
C GLU A 92 20.41 -31.93 -28.85
N GLU A 93 20.94 -32.73 -29.79
CA GLU A 93 21.46 -32.23 -31.05
C GLU A 93 20.33 -31.67 -31.95
N ALA A 94 19.20 -32.36 -32.02
CA ALA A 94 18.07 -31.99 -32.85
C ALA A 94 17.42 -30.69 -32.35
N VAL A 95 17.10 -30.60 -31.05
CA VAL A 95 16.49 -29.39 -30.46
C VAL A 95 17.49 -28.23 -30.46
N GLY A 96 18.77 -28.47 -30.17
CA GLY A 96 19.81 -27.46 -30.25
C GLY A 96 20.00 -26.90 -31.67
N SER A 97 19.91 -27.76 -32.71
CA SER A 97 19.94 -27.32 -34.10
C SER A 97 18.66 -26.57 -34.53
N PHE A 98 17.51 -27.02 -34.01
CA PHE A 98 16.21 -26.35 -34.20
C PHE A 98 16.23 -24.94 -33.64
N ILE A 99 16.69 -24.73 -32.38
CA ILE A 99 16.83 -23.45 -31.74
C ILE A 99 17.79 -22.53 -32.52
N GLY A 100 18.93 -23.07 -32.95
CA GLY A 100 19.91 -22.33 -33.74
C GLY A 100 19.44 -21.92 -35.13
N ALA A 101 18.36 -22.54 -35.64
CA ALA A 101 17.81 -22.24 -36.98
C ALA A 101 16.65 -21.22 -36.96
N LEU A 102 16.08 -20.88 -35.81
CA LEU A 102 14.93 -19.97 -35.68
C LEU A 102 15.29 -18.81 -34.71
N ASP A 103 14.64 -17.65 -34.96
CA ASP A 103 14.77 -16.46 -34.10
C ASP A 103 13.44 -16.16 -33.38
N ASP A 104 12.76 -17.22 -32.89
CA ASP A 104 11.53 -17.07 -32.12
C ASP A 104 11.83 -16.50 -30.72
N ASN A 105 10.93 -15.68 -30.19
CA ASN A 105 11.09 -15.02 -28.88
C ASN A 105 9.98 -15.38 -27.87
N ASN A 106 9.19 -16.42 -28.14
CA ASN A 106 8.17 -16.87 -27.23
C ASN A 106 8.78 -17.63 -26.02
N ALA A 107 8.10 -17.59 -24.87
CA ALA A 107 8.61 -18.11 -23.62
C ALA A 107 9.03 -19.62 -23.68
N PRO A 108 8.26 -20.53 -24.32
CA PRO A 108 8.72 -21.90 -24.54
C PRO A 108 10.02 -22.02 -25.34
N PHE A 109 10.15 -21.24 -26.42
CA PHE A 109 11.36 -21.27 -27.24
C PHE A 109 12.59 -20.81 -26.47
N LEU A 110 12.47 -19.74 -25.67
CA LEU A 110 13.55 -19.27 -24.81
C LEU A 110 13.94 -20.32 -23.75
N ALA A 111 12.95 -20.98 -23.14
CA ALA A 111 13.18 -22.05 -22.18
C ALA A 111 13.92 -23.25 -22.82
N LEU A 112 13.55 -23.61 -24.06
CA LEU A 112 14.26 -24.64 -24.82
C LEU A 112 15.69 -24.21 -25.14
N GLY A 113 15.91 -22.95 -25.52
CA GLY A 113 17.24 -22.41 -25.81
C GLY A 113 18.20 -22.44 -24.62
N GLU A 114 17.69 -22.27 -23.41
CA GLU A 114 18.49 -22.41 -22.18
C GLU A 114 18.84 -23.85 -21.85
N ARG A 115 17.90 -24.78 -22.03
CA ARG A 115 18.13 -26.21 -21.77
C ARG A 115 18.92 -26.88 -22.88
N PHE A 116 18.71 -26.50 -24.12
CA PHE A 116 19.35 -27.07 -25.31
C PHE A 116 20.12 -25.94 -26.03
N PRO A 117 21.38 -25.67 -25.66
CA PRO A 117 22.15 -24.60 -26.28
C PRO A 117 22.24 -24.77 -27.78
N ALA A 118 22.08 -23.68 -28.53
CA ALA A 118 22.15 -23.66 -29.99
C ALA A 118 23.51 -24.23 -30.47
N ARG A 119 23.51 -25.47 -30.99
CA ARG A 119 24.69 -26.16 -31.52
C ARG A 119 24.55 -26.34 -33.02
N GLY A 120 24.24 -25.36 -33.78
CA GLY A 120 23.99 -25.29 -35.22
C GLY A 120 24.73 -26.26 -36.13
N ARG A 121 24.69 -27.58 -35.84
CA ARG A 121 25.39 -28.62 -36.58
C ARG A 121 24.63 -29.07 -37.84
N TRP A 122 23.29 -28.89 -37.87
CA TRP A 122 22.47 -29.36 -38.97
C TRP A 122 22.14 -28.21 -39.92
N ARG A 123 22.24 -28.45 -41.20
CA ARG A 123 21.93 -27.47 -42.23
C ARG A 123 20.41 -27.36 -42.44
N ALA A 124 19.83 -26.21 -42.09
CA ALA A 124 18.42 -25.95 -42.26
C ALA A 124 18.09 -25.63 -43.75
N VAL A 125 17.10 -26.34 -44.27
CA VAL A 125 16.62 -26.18 -45.68
C VAL A 125 15.32 -25.35 -45.71
N CYS A 126 14.42 -25.58 -44.75
CA CYS A 126 13.15 -24.85 -44.66
C CYS A 126 12.84 -24.54 -43.20
N ARG A 127 12.24 -23.38 -42.95
CA ARG A 127 11.88 -22.89 -41.63
C ARG A 127 10.44 -22.44 -41.59
N THR A 128 9.71 -22.87 -40.56
CA THR A 128 8.37 -22.37 -40.26
C THR A 128 8.40 -21.81 -38.84
N PRO A 129 8.52 -20.48 -38.66
CA PRO A 129 8.52 -19.82 -37.35
C PRO A 129 7.23 -20.07 -36.59
N PHE A 130 7.24 -19.90 -35.25
CA PHE A 130 6.05 -20.04 -34.43
C PHE A 130 4.95 -19.03 -34.79
N SER A 131 3.72 -19.47 -34.68
CA SER A 131 2.54 -18.60 -34.81
C SER A 131 1.51 -19.01 -33.76
N SER A 132 0.92 -18.05 -33.05
CA SER A 132 -0.15 -18.28 -32.09
C SER A 132 -1.39 -18.95 -32.68
N ALA A 133 -1.63 -18.76 -33.97
CA ALA A 133 -2.72 -19.41 -34.70
C ALA A 133 -2.40 -20.88 -35.01
N ARG A 134 -1.16 -21.19 -35.34
CA ARG A 134 -0.71 -22.58 -35.63
C ARG A 134 -0.35 -23.35 -34.37
N LYS A 135 0.18 -22.69 -33.36
CA LYS A 135 0.68 -23.28 -32.10
C LYS A 135 1.83 -24.29 -32.26
N TRP A 136 2.57 -24.20 -33.35
CA TRP A 136 3.75 -24.99 -33.61
C TRP A 136 4.74 -24.25 -34.52
N SER A 137 6.00 -24.73 -34.53
CA SER A 137 7.09 -24.32 -35.38
C SER A 137 7.83 -25.54 -35.94
N SER A 138 8.54 -25.42 -37.05
CA SER A 138 9.31 -26.52 -37.63
C SER A 138 10.55 -26.06 -38.36
N VAL A 139 11.53 -26.94 -38.42
CA VAL A 139 12.72 -26.78 -39.28
C VAL A 139 12.99 -28.08 -40.00
N THR A 140 13.09 -28.02 -41.32
CA THR A 140 13.51 -29.12 -42.15
C THR A 140 15.03 -29.09 -42.32
N PHE A 141 15.70 -30.19 -42.03
CA PHE A 141 17.16 -30.34 -42.14
C PHE A 141 17.54 -31.24 -43.28
N GLU A 142 18.65 -30.94 -43.93
CA GLU A 142 19.16 -31.71 -45.06
C GLU A 142 19.50 -33.14 -44.63
N GLY A 143 18.87 -34.15 -45.29
CA GLY A 143 19.10 -35.57 -45.02
C GLY A 143 18.60 -36.11 -43.69
N ARG A 144 17.84 -35.28 -42.89
CA ARG A 144 17.37 -35.65 -41.55
C ARG A 144 15.87 -35.43 -41.34
N GLY A 145 15.15 -35.02 -42.37
CA GLY A 145 13.71 -34.72 -42.25
C GLY A 145 13.41 -33.42 -41.49
N THR A 146 12.21 -33.33 -40.96
CA THR A 146 11.69 -32.12 -40.29
C THR A 146 11.51 -32.38 -38.80
N VAL A 147 12.09 -31.51 -37.97
CA VAL A 147 11.82 -31.42 -36.54
C VAL A 147 10.67 -30.40 -36.33
N LEU A 148 9.62 -30.82 -35.64
CA LEU A 148 8.48 -30.03 -35.26
C LEU A 148 8.44 -29.86 -33.75
N VAL A 149 8.13 -28.62 -33.29
CA VAL A 149 7.96 -28.30 -31.86
C VAL A 149 6.67 -27.53 -31.70
N GLY A 150 5.77 -28.03 -30.84
CA GLY A 150 4.46 -27.38 -30.69
C GLY A 150 3.54 -28.04 -29.68
N ALA A 151 2.31 -27.54 -29.63
CA ALA A 151 1.27 -28.03 -28.73
C ALA A 151 0.87 -29.48 -29.07
N PRO A 152 0.82 -30.38 -28.09
CA PRO A 152 0.51 -31.79 -28.31
C PRO A 152 -0.79 -32.04 -29.06
N GLU A 153 -1.86 -31.31 -28.70
CA GLU A 153 -3.19 -31.43 -29.28
C GLU A 153 -3.20 -31.10 -30.79
N ILE A 154 -2.30 -30.22 -31.23
CA ILE A 154 -2.17 -29.83 -32.65
C ILE A 154 -1.32 -30.84 -33.42
N LEU A 155 -0.11 -31.14 -32.89
CA LEU A 155 0.83 -32.04 -33.59
C LEU A 155 0.28 -33.45 -33.70
N LEU A 156 -0.47 -33.94 -32.70
CA LEU A 156 -1.11 -35.22 -32.71
C LEU A 156 -2.51 -35.26 -33.33
N ARG A 157 -3.05 -34.10 -33.78
CA ARG A 157 -4.39 -33.97 -34.37
C ARG A 157 -5.48 -34.61 -33.50
N GLY A 158 -5.45 -34.32 -32.18
CA GLY A 158 -6.39 -34.82 -31.21
C GLY A 158 -6.22 -36.28 -30.80
N ARG A 159 -5.17 -36.98 -31.28
CA ARG A 159 -4.84 -38.36 -30.88
C ARG A 159 -4.07 -38.37 -29.54
N SER A 160 -4.70 -37.86 -28.49
CA SER A 160 -4.08 -37.77 -27.15
C SER A 160 -3.75 -39.11 -26.51
N GLY A 161 -4.37 -40.21 -26.96
CA GLY A 161 -4.04 -41.56 -26.49
C GLY A 161 -2.63 -42.06 -26.84
N LEU A 162 -1.87 -41.29 -27.62
CA LEU A 162 -0.44 -41.56 -27.88
C LEU A 162 0.48 -40.98 -26.79
N LEU A 163 -0.04 -40.18 -25.87
CA LEU A 163 0.74 -39.60 -24.79
C LEU A 163 0.65 -40.49 -23.53
N PRO A 164 1.78 -40.70 -22.82
CA PRO A 164 1.77 -41.38 -21.54
C PRO A 164 0.87 -40.66 -20.53
N PRO A 165 0.23 -41.38 -19.57
CA PRO A 165 -0.56 -40.77 -18.50
C PRO A 165 0.20 -39.70 -17.71
N ALA A 166 1.51 -39.84 -17.57
CA ALA A 166 2.39 -38.87 -16.92
C ALA A 166 2.32 -37.47 -17.55
N VAL A 167 2.06 -37.36 -18.86
CA VAL A 167 1.87 -36.04 -19.53
C VAL A 167 0.59 -35.36 -19.03
N ALA A 168 -0.52 -36.10 -18.98
CA ALA A 168 -1.78 -35.59 -18.47
C ALA A 168 -1.68 -35.21 -16.97
N GLU A 169 -0.95 -35.96 -16.18
CA GLU A 169 -0.69 -35.63 -14.77
C GLU A 169 0.12 -34.33 -14.63
N ARG A 170 1.13 -34.13 -15.48
CA ARG A 170 1.90 -32.86 -15.48
C ARG A 170 1.06 -31.67 -15.93
N GLU A 171 0.24 -31.83 -16.96
CA GLU A 171 -0.71 -30.78 -17.40
C GLU A 171 -1.74 -30.46 -16.29
N ALA A 172 -2.26 -31.47 -15.61
CA ALA A 172 -3.17 -31.30 -14.47
C ALA A 172 -2.48 -30.62 -13.27
N ALA A 173 -1.16 -30.86 -13.10
CA ALA A 173 -0.35 -30.16 -12.10
C ALA A 173 -0.03 -28.71 -12.47
N GLY A 174 -0.37 -28.28 -13.69
CA GLY A 174 -0.18 -26.90 -14.14
C GLY A 174 1.05 -26.65 -14.99
N CYS A 175 1.75 -27.70 -15.36
CA CYS A 175 2.88 -27.60 -16.28
C CYS A 175 2.39 -27.40 -17.72
N ARG A 176 3.19 -26.73 -18.52
CA ARG A 176 2.96 -26.64 -19.96
C ARG A 176 3.76 -27.71 -20.67
N VAL A 177 3.11 -28.53 -21.48
CA VAL A 177 3.79 -29.54 -22.26
C VAL A 177 3.97 -29.08 -23.70
N VAL A 178 5.17 -29.27 -24.25
CA VAL A 178 5.52 -29.01 -25.63
C VAL A 178 6.05 -30.30 -26.24
N LEU A 179 5.48 -30.70 -27.36
CA LEU A 179 5.86 -31.94 -28.06
C LEU A 179 6.98 -31.65 -29.06
N VAL A 180 8.01 -32.45 -28.99
CA VAL A 180 9.01 -32.58 -30.07
C VAL A 180 8.63 -33.79 -30.94
N ALA A 181 8.49 -33.58 -32.23
CA ALA A 181 8.08 -34.58 -33.17
C ALA A 181 8.96 -34.53 -34.45
N HIS A 182 8.93 -35.62 -35.20
CA HIS A 182 9.67 -35.79 -36.44
C HIS A 182 8.74 -36.12 -37.63
N SER A 183 9.07 -35.65 -38.80
CA SER A 183 8.47 -36.05 -40.09
C SER A 183 9.57 -36.20 -41.13
N GLU A 184 9.43 -37.16 -42.02
CA GLU A 184 10.31 -37.29 -43.20
C GLU A 184 9.92 -36.27 -44.32
N GLU A 185 8.70 -35.73 -44.24
CA GLU A 185 8.19 -34.75 -45.21
C GLU A 185 8.83 -33.37 -44.99
N ARG A 186 9.09 -32.66 -46.07
CA ARG A 186 9.44 -31.24 -45.99
C ARG A 186 8.20 -30.43 -45.62
N VAL A 187 8.35 -29.55 -44.63
CA VAL A 187 7.24 -28.80 -44.04
C VAL A 187 7.37 -27.30 -44.36
N GLU A 188 6.36 -26.74 -45.02
CA GLU A 188 6.25 -25.32 -45.39
C GLU A 188 4.90 -24.74 -44.90
N GLY A 189 4.81 -24.42 -43.62
CA GLY A 189 3.63 -23.76 -43.04
C GLY A 189 2.37 -24.62 -42.83
N VAL A 190 2.32 -25.82 -43.41
CA VAL A 190 1.21 -26.78 -43.28
C VAL A 190 1.72 -28.03 -42.57
N LEU A 191 0.92 -28.55 -41.64
CA LEU A 191 1.27 -29.72 -40.84
C LEU A 191 1.36 -30.98 -41.77
N PRO A 192 2.47 -31.73 -41.76
CA PRO A 192 2.68 -32.90 -42.63
C PRO A 192 1.69 -34.01 -42.34
N GLY A 193 1.49 -34.91 -43.32
CA GLY A 193 0.58 -36.03 -43.22
C GLY A 193 1.00 -37.01 -42.10
N THR A 194 2.31 -37.22 -41.93
CA THR A 194 2.88 -38.13 -40.96
C THR A 194 3.73 -37.36 -39.92
N VAL A 195 3.29 -37.37 -38.69
CA VAL A 195 4.01 -36.79 -37.53
C VAL A 195 4.25 -37.90 -36.52
N ARG A 196 5.53 -38.18 -36.22
CA ARG A 196 5.94 -39.14 -35.19
C ARG A 196 6.40 -38.42 -33.94
N PRO A 197 5.73 -38.59 -32.78
CA PRO A 197 6.17 -38.00 -31.52
C PRO A 197 7.51 -38.61 -31.07
N VAL A 198 8.41 -37.75 -30.59
CA VAL A 198 9.76 -38.15 -30.13
C VAL A 198 9.87 -37.95 -28.62
N ALA A 199 9.54 -36.80 -28.12
CA ALA A 199 9.58 -36.48 -26.69
C ALA A 199 8.55 -35.43 -26.31
N ALA A 200 8.03 -35.49 -25.10
CA ALA A 200 7.27 -34.44 -24.47
C ALA A 200 8.18 -33.68 -23.51
N LEU A 201 8.31 -32.36 -23.71
CA LEU A 201 9.09 -31.47 -22.87
C LEU A 201 8.15 -30.79 -21.90
N VAL A 202 8.35 -30.96 -20.61
CA VAL A 202 7.56 -30.35 -19.54
C VAL A 202 8.19 -29.03 -19.17
N LEU A 203 7.40 -27.97 -19.30
CA LEU A 203 7.82 -26.60 -19.01
C LEU A 203 7.08 -26.09 -17.78
N GLU A 204 7.81 -25.51 -16.87
CA GLU A 204 7.29 -24.90 -15.66
C GLU A 204 7.73 -23.45 -15.56
N ASP A 205 6.88 -22.63 -14.94
CA ASP A 205 7.24 -21.32 -14.45
C ASP A 205 7.49 -21.46 -12.93
N PRO A 206 8.74 -21.59 -12.50
CA PRO A 206 9.05 -21.95 -11.12
C PRO A 206 8.56 -20.89 -10.14
N ILE A 207 8.03 -21.36 -9.01
CA ILE A 207 7.65 -20.49 -7.89
C ILE A 207 8.91 -19.81 -7.35
N ARG A 208 8.82 -18.53 -7.03
CA ARG A 208 9.92 -17.80 -6.41
C ARG A 208 10.25 -18.40 -5.04
N PRO A 209 11.52 -18.55 -4.68
CA PRO A 209 11.93 -19.12 -3.39
C PRO A 209 11.36 -18.36 -2.17
N ASP A 210 11.21 -17.05 -2.31
CA ASP A 210 10.73 -16.11 -1.30
C ASP A 210 9.20 -15.92 -1.28
N ALA A 211 8.46 -16.54 -2.22
CA ALA A 211 7.01 -16.38 -2.34
C ALA A 211 6.28 -16.82 -1.06
N ARG A 212 6.65 -17.98 -0.49
CA ARG A 212 5.99 -18.50 0.73
C ARG A 212 6.13 -17.56 1.92
N GLU A 213 7.32 -17.03 2.15
CA GLU A 213 7.57 -16.10 3.25
C GLU A 213 6.78 -14.79 3.07
N THR A 214 6.81 -14.24 1.86
CA THR A 214 6.09 -13.02 1.51
C THR A 214 4.57 -13.17 1.66
N LEU A 215 3.98 -14.26 1.17
CA LEU A 215 2.55 -14.52 1.32
C LEU A 215 2.15 -14.71 2.79
N SER A 216 2.97 -15.44 3.56
CA SER A 216 2.73 -15.63 5.00
C SER A 216 2.84 -14.32 5.80
N PHE A 217 3.72 -13.40 5.39
CA PHE A 217 3.79 -12.06 5.98
C PHE A 217 2.46 -11.31 5.82
N PHE A 218 1.90 -11.24 4.61
CA PHE A 218 0.63 -10.56 4.38
C PHE A 218 -0.52 -11.16 5.18
N THR A 219 -0.57 -12.49 5.28
CA THR A 219 -1.58 -13.18 6.09
C THR A 219 -1.46 -12.81 7.57
N ARG A 220 -0.24 -12.76 8.13
CA ARG A 220 0.00 -12.33 9.52
C ARG A 220 -0.37 -10.86 9.74
N GLU A 221 -0.20 -10.05 8.72
CA GLU A 221 -0.51 -8.61 8.75
C GLU A 221 -1.98 -8.30 8.44
N ASP A 222 -2.84 -9.34 8.33
CA ASP A 222 -4.28 -9.21 8.06
C ASP A 222 -4.57 -8.47 6.75
N VAL A 223 -3.65 -8.64 5.79
CA VAL A 223 -3.82 -8.18 4.42
C VAL A 223 -4.33 -9.35 3.59
N GLN A 224 -5.50 -9.18 2.99
CA GLN A 224 -6.12 -10.19 2.16
C GLN A 224 -5.38 -10.34 0.83
N LEU A 225 -5.11 -11.57 0.44
CA LEU A 225 -4.45 -11.86 -0.83
C LEU A 225 -5.46 -12.42 -1.82
N LYS A 226 -5.46 -11.91 -3.04
CA LYS A 226 -6.23 -12.45 -4.16
C LYS A 226 -5.30 -12.66 -5.35
N ILE A 227 -5.41 -13.79 -6.03
CA ILE A 227 -4.64 -14.07 -7.24
C ILE A 227 -5.53 -13.91 -8.46
N ILE A 228 -5.08 -13.12 -9.42
CA ILE A 228 -5.81 -12.82 -10.64
C ILE A 228 -4.92 -13.19 -11.83
N SER A 229 -5.29 -14.21 -12.61
CA SER A 229 -4.47 -14.75 -13.70
C SER A 229 -5.29 -15.03 -14.95
N GLY A 230 -4.66 -14.91 -16.11
CA GLY A 230 -5.21 -15.40 -17.40
C GLY A 230 -5.17 -16.91 -17.56
N ASP A 231 -4.45 -17.64 -16.68
CA ASP A 231 -4.27 -19.08 -16.76
C ASP A 231 -5.49 -19.85 -16.23
N ASN A 232 -5.49 -21.16 -16.45
CA ASN A 232 -6.52 -22.06 -15.94
C ASN A 232 -6.61 -21.98 -14.40
N PRO A 233 -7.81 -21.82 -13.82
CA PRO A 233 -7.98 -21.65 -12.37
C PRO A 233 -7.46 -22.81 -11.54
N VAL A 234 -7.51 -24.05 -12.03
CA VAL A 234 -6.98 -25.24 -11.35
C VAL A 234 -5.47 -25.17 -11.25
N THR A 235 -4.80 -24.75 -12.35
CA THR A 235 -3.35 -24.52 -12.38
C THR A 235 -2.93 -23.45 -11.38
N VAL A 236 -3.65 -22.31 -11.39
CA VAL A 236 -3.37 -21.19 -10.48
C VAL A 236 -3.57 -21.62 -9.02
N SER A 237 -4.62 -22.38 -8.72
CA SER A 237 -4.89 -22.96 -7.39
C SER A 237 -3.75 -23.88 -6.93
N SER A 238 -3.25 -24.77 -7.83
CA SER A 238 -2.12 -25.66 -7.51
C SER A 238 -0.85 -24.88 -7.16
N ILE A 239 -0.50 -23.88 -7.96
CA ILE A 239 0.66 -23.00 -7.73
C ILE A 239 0.50 -22.21 -6.42
N ALA A 240 -0.69 -21.67 -6.17
CA ALA A 240 -1.01 -20.93 -4.95
C ALA A 240 -0.86 -21.80 -3.69
N ARG A 241 -1.30 -23.05 -3.77
CA ARG A 241 -1.17 -24.04 -2.69
C ARG A 241 0.30 -24.36 -2.40
N GLN A 242 1.09 -24.59 -3.44
CA GLN A 242 2.53 -24.84 -3.32
C GLN A 242 3.26 -23.62 -2.73
N ALA A 243 2.84 -22.41 -3.11
CA ALA A 243 3.36 -21.16 -2.54
C ALA A 243 2.87 -20.90 -1.11
N GLY A 244 1.94 -21.71 -0.57
CA GLY A 244 1.46 -21.60 0.81
C GLY A 244 0.37 -20.54 1.01
N LEU A 245 -0.40 -20.18 -0.03
CA LEU A 245 -1.52 -19.26 0.10
C LEU A 245 -2.69 -19.92 0.84
N PRO A 246 -3.23 -19.33 1.90
CA PRO A 246 -4.47 -19.79 2.54
C PRO A 246 -5.65 -19.74 1.57
N HIS A 247 -6.60 -20.64 1.74
CA HIS A 247 -7.82 -20.74 0.89
C HIS A 247 -7.53 -20.86 -0.61
N SER A 248 -6.44 -21.53 -0.97
CA SER A 248 -6.04 -21.77 -2.36
C SER A 248 -7.02 -22.64 -3.16
N ASP A 249 -7.92 -23.37 -2.50
CA ASP A 249 -9.02 -24.15 -3.05
C ASP A 249 -10.27 -23.32 -3.36
N SER A 250 -10.32 -22.06 -2.92
CA SER A 250 -11.39 -21.11 -3.24
C SER A 250 -11.08 -20.39 -4.57
N TYR A 251 -11.35 -21.05 -5.70
CA TYR A 251 -11.09 -20.52 -7.03
C TYR A 251 -12.33 -20.50 -7.92
N ILE A 252 -12.30 -19.67 -8.96
CA ILE A 252 -13.35 -19.56 -9.98
C ILE A 252 -12.75 -19.34 -11.37
N ASP A 253 -13.47 -19.83 -12.39
CA ASP A 253 -13.21 -19.55 -13.79
C ASP A 253 -13.94 -18.25 -14.18
N ALA A 254 -13.20 -17.17 -14.39
CA ALA A 254 -13.77 -15.87 -14.70
C ALA A 254 -14.44 -15.82 -16.08
N SER A 255 -14.10 -16.76 -16.99
CA SER A 255 -14.77 -16.85 -18.30
C SER A 255 -16.24 -17.31 -18.19
N THR A 256 -16.64 -17.89 -17.06
CA THR A 256 -18.04 -18.32 -16.81
C THR A 256 -18.89 -17.22 -16.17
N LEU A 257 -18.31 -16.10 -15.77
CA LEU A 257 -19.04 -14.99 -15.17
C LEU A 257 -19.70 -14.16 -16.27
N ALA A 258 -21.03 -14.17 -16.29
CA ALA A 258 -21.82 -13.62 -17.39
C ALA A 258 -21.87 -12.08 -17.40
N ASP A 259 -21.81 -11.44 -16.22
CA ASP A 259 -21.98 -10.00 -16.07
C ASP A 259 -21.11 -9.43 -14.93
N GLU A 260 -21.12 -8.10 -14.82
CA GLU A 260 -20.36 -7.36 -13.81
C GLU A 260 -20.84 -7.64 -12.38
N GLU A 261 -22.13 -7.92 -12.18
CA GLU A 261 -22.69 -8.24 -10.87
C GLU A 261 -22.22 -9.62 -10.38
N ALA A 262 -22.18 -10.61 -11.26
CA ALA A 262 -21.63 -11.93 -10.96
C ALA A 262 -20.13 -11.83 -10.60
N LEU A 263 -19.38 -10.97 -11.32
CA LEU A 263 -17.97 -10.73 -11.05
C LEU A 263 -17.77 -10.02 -9.70
N ARG A 264 -18.64 -9.08 -9.35
CA ARG A 264 -18.60 -8.39 -8.04
C ARG A 264 -18.85 -9.34 -6.89
N GLN A 265 -19.88 -10.21 -7.00
CA GLN A 265 -20.17 -11.24 -5.98
C GLN A 265 -19.01 -12.26 -5.88
N ALA A 266 -18.40 -12.59 -7.01
CA ALA A 266 -17.23 -13.47 -7.03
C ALA A 266 -16.02 -12.81 -6.34
N ALA A 267 -15.83 -11.49 -6.49
CA ALA A 267 -14.73 -10.75 -5.89
C ALA A 267 -14.69 -10.88 -4.37
N GLU A 268 -15.84 -10.88 -3.69
CA GLU A 268 -15.94 -11.14 -2.24
C GLU A 268 -15.61 -12.58 -1.88
N ARG A 269 -16.18 -13.52 -2.63
CA ARG A 269 -16.25 -14.94 -2.25
C ARG A 269 -14.97 -15.72 -2.53
N TYR A 270 -14.32 -15.47 -3.67
CA TYR A 270 -13.20 -16.28 -4.13
C TYR A 270 -11.84 -15.61 -3.89
N THR A 271 -10.83 -16.45 -3.67
CA THR A 271 -9.44 -16.03 -3.47
C THR A 271 -8.67 -16.01 -4.79
N ILE A 272 -9.02 -16.92 -5.72
CA ILE A 272 -8.28 -17.14 -6.96
C ILE A 272 -9.24 -17.01 -8.16
N PHE A 273 -8.80 -16.23 -9.14
CA PHE A 273 -9.51 -15.98 -10.40
C PHE A 273 -8.63 -16.45 -11.56
N GLY A 274 -9.10 -17.44 -12.31
CA GLY A 274 -8.46 -17.94 -13.51
C GLY A 274 -9.17 -17.50 -14.78
N ARG A 275 -8.48 -17.58 -15.93
CA ARG A 275 -8.96 -17.14 -17.27
C ARG A 275 -9.54 -15.73 -17.30
N VAL A 276 -8.93 -14.84 -16.52
CA VAL A 276 -9.36 -13.46 -16.40
C VAL A 276 -8.87 -12.64 -17.56
N SER A 277 -9.76 -11.97 -18.27
CA SER A 277 -9.39 -11.01 -19.32
C SER A 277 -8.84 -9.70 -18.70
N PRO A 278 -8.09 -8.88 -19.47
CA PRO A 278 -7.60 -7.59 -18.98
C PRO A 278 -8.70 -6.64 -18.46
N GLN A 279 -9.88 -6.66 -19.10
CA GLN A 279 -11.05 -5.89 -18.67
C GLN A 279 -11.62 -6.41 -17.36
N GLN A 280 -11.73 -7.73 -17.19
CA GLN A 280 -12.19 -8.33 -15.94
C GLN A 280 -11.19 -8.11 -14.79
N LYS A 281 -9.87 -8.09 -15.04
CA LYS A 281 -8.88 -7.71 -14.02
C LYS A 281 -9.17 -6.32 -13.47
N ARG A 282 -9.44 -5.36 -14.35
CA ARG A 282 -9.84 -4.00 -13.99
C ARG A 282 -11.14 -3.96 -13.18
N GLN A 283 -12.17 -4.67 -13.63
CA GLN A 283 -13.47 -4.73 -12.96
C GLN A 283 -13.38 -5.37 -11.58
N LEU A 284 -12.54 -6.40 -11.38
CA LEU A 284 -12.27 -7.00 -10.07
C LEU A 284 -11.65 -6.00 -9.10
N VAL A 285 -10.70 -5.18 -9.55
CA VAL A 285 -10.11 -4.12 -8.73
C VAL A 285 -11.19 -3.13 -8.29
N HIS A 286 -12.02 -2.66 -9.23
CA HIS A 286 -13.14 -1.74 -8.91
C HIS A 286 -14.15 -2.37 -7.95
N ALA A 287 -14.53 -3.63 -8.16
CA ALA A 287 -15.47 -4.33 -7.28
C ALA A 287 -14.99 -4.34 -5.83
N LEU A 288 -13.69 -4.61 -5.61
CA LEU A 288 -13.08 -4.59 -4.28
C LEU A 288 -13.00 -3.18 -3.66
N GLN A 289 -12.77 -2.15 -4.50
CA GLN A 289 -12.75 -0.75 -4.07
C GLN A 289 -14.16 -0.25 -3.69
N ASP A 290 -15.19 -0.65 -4.43
CA ASP A 290 -16.58 -0.28 -4.16
C ASP A 290 -17.10 -0.82 -2.81
N GLU A 291 -16.50 -1.91 -2.33
CA GLU A 291 -16.73 -2.44 -0.97
C GLU A 291 -16.01 -1.64 0.11
N GLY A 292 -15.21 -0.65 -0.28
CA GLY A 292 -14.48 0.24 0.63
C GLY A 292 -13.10 -0.25 1.03
N HIS A 293 -12.54 -1.20 0.30
CA HIS A 293 -11.18 -1.68 0.49
C HIS A 293 -10.15 -0.83 -0.26
N THR A 294 -8.98 -0.66 0.32
CA THR A 294 -7.80 -0.12 -0.35
C THR A 294 -7.06 -1.27 -1.03
N VAL A 295 -7.05 -1.27 -2.36
CA VAL A 295 -6.56 -2.38 -3.19
C VAL A 295 -5.20 -2.04 -3.78
N ALA A 296 -4.20 -2.88 -3.49
CA ALA A 296 -2.94 -2.89 -4.24
C ALA A 296 -3.03 -3.92 -5.38
N MET A 297 -2.51 -3.57 -6.55
CA MET A 297 -2.37 -4.48 -7.69
C MET A 297 -0.91 -4.61 -8.06
N THR A 298 -0.42 -5.86 -8.17
CA THR A 298 0.89 -6.16 -8.74
C THR A 298 0.75 -6.75 -10.12
N GLY A 299 1.65 -6.39 -11.03
CA GLY A 299 1.62 -6.97 -12.37
C GLY A 299 2.84 -6.59 -13.20
N VAL A 300 3.08 -7.40 -14.24
CA VAL A 300 4.16 -7.21 -15.22
C VAL A 300 3.63 -6.48 -16.46
N ASN A 301 2.39 -6.79 -16.88
CA ASN A 301 1.79 -6.27 -18.13
C ASN A 301 0.35 -5.77 -17.98
N ASP A 302 -0.22 -5.75 -16.78
CA ASP A 302 -1.63 -5.48 -16.51
C ASP A 302 -1.96 -3.98 -16.43
N VAL A 303 -1.65 -3.23 -17.49
CA VAL A 303 -1.75 -1.76 -17.53
C VAL A 303 -3.11 -1.21 -17.06
N LEU A 304 -4.22 -1.82 -17.47
CA LEU A 304 -5.57 -1.36 -17.13
C LEU A 304 -5.87 -1.51 -15.63
N ALA A 305 -5.57 -2.68 -15.06
CA ALA A 305 -5.80 -2.95 -13.64
C ALA A 305 -4.84 -2.14 -12.73
N LEU A 306 -3.57 -2.00 -13.16
CA LEU A 306 -2.59 -1.17 -12.46
C LEU A 306 -2.99 0.30 -12.42
N LYS A 307 -3.59 0.82 -13.49
CA LYS A 307 -4.04 2.22 -13.56
C LYS A 307 -5.11 2.54 -12.53
N ASP A 308 -6.02 1.61 -12.31
CA ASP A 308 -7.22 1.86 -11.52
C ASP A 308 -7.06 1.40 -10.05
N ALA A 309 -6.01 0.68 -9.70
CA ALA A 309 -5.71 0.30 -8.32
C ALA A 309 -5.30 1.51 -7.46
N ASP A 310 -5.66 1.50 -6.17
CA ASP A 310 -5.26 2.53 -5.20
C ASP A 310 -3.73 2.56 -5.02
N CYS A 311 -3.10 1.39 -5.10
CA CYS A 311 -1.66 1.23 -5.04
C CYS A 311 -1.18 0.27 -6.14
N SER A 312 -0.64 0.81 -7.23
CA SER A 312 -0.12 0.00 -8.34
C SER A 312 1.38 -0.25 -8.22
N ILE A 313 1.76 -1.52 -8.38
CA ILE A 313 3.13 -2.01 -8.16
C ILE A 313 3.60 -2.76 -9.41
N ALA A 314 4.55 -2.20 -10.15
CA ALA A 314 5.18 -2.85 -11.29
C ALA A 314 6.51 -3.50 -10.92
N MET A 315 6.83 -4.59 -11.60
CA MET A 315 8.16 -5.18 -11.58
C MET A 315 9.06 -4.45 -12.59
N ALA A 316 10.35 -4.29 -12.31
CA ALA A 316 11.30 -3.71 -13.26
C ALA A 316 11.41 -4.53 -14.55
N SER A 317 11.22 -5.85 -14.46
CA SER A 317 11.15 -6.77 -15.62
C SER A 317 9.86 -6.64 -16.44
N GLY A 318 8.89 -5.83 -15.98
CA GLY A 318 7.63 -5.61 -16.65
C GLY A 318 7.74 -4.68 -17.86
N SER A 319 6.62 -4.56 -18.61
CA SER A 319 6.55 -3.67 -19.77
C SER A 319 6.79 -2.21 -19.38
N ASP A 320 7.32 -1.42 -20.31
CA ASP A 320 7.51 0.02 -20.11
C ASP A 320 6.20 0.73 -19.74
N ALA A 321 5.11 0.35 -20.39
CA ALA A 321 3.78 0.89 -20.09
C ALA A 321 3.35 0.61 -18.65
N ALA A 322 3.54 -0.62 -18.15
CA ALA A 322 3.22 -0.97 -16.76
C ALA A 322 4.10 -0.18 -15.79
N ARG A 323 5.41 -0.09 -16.07
CA ARG A 323 6.34 0.69 -15.25
C ARG A 323 6.00 2.17 -15.22
N GLN A 324 5.60 2.76 -16.36
CA GLN A 324 5.26 4.19 -16.44
C GLN A 324 3.97 4.54 -15.70
N ILE A 325 2.96 3.69 -15.76
CA ILE A 325 1.66 3.96 -15.15
C ILE A 325 1.62 3.65 -13.66
N SER A 326 2.42 2.70 -13.19
CA SER A 326 2.42 2.29 -11.79
C SER A 326 2.97 3.36 -10.86
N GLN A 327 2.44 3.41 -9.66
CA GLN A 327 2.84 4.32 -8.58
C GLN A 327 4.15 3.88 -7.92
N LEU A 328 4.41 2.56 -7.90
CA LEU A 328 5.64 1.95 -7.39
C LEU A 328 6.28 1.06 -8.45
N VAL A 329 7.62 0.99 -8.39
CA VAL A 329 8.39 0.04 -9.19
C VAL A 329 9.36 -0.71 -8.27
N LEU A 330 9.33 -2.04 -8.33
CA LEU A 330 10.31 -2.90 -7.67
C LEU A 330 11.51 -3.06 -8.60
N LEU A 331 12.61 -2.37 -8.31
CA LEU A 331 13.78 -2.23 -9.20
C LEU A 331 14.48 -3.56 -9.45
N ASP A 332 14.50 -4.44 -8.45
CA ASP A 332 15.12 -5.77 -8.54
C ASP A 332 14.09 -6.84 -9.00
N SER A 333 12.89 -6.43 -9.38
CA SER A 333 11.75 -7.34 -9.62
C SER A 333 11.56 -8.36 -8.50
N ASN A 334 11.94 -7.99 -7.29
CA ASN A 334 11.94 -8.88 -6.14
C ASN A 334 10.62 -8.77 -5.36
N PHE A 335 9.85 -9.85 -5.39
CA PHE A 335 8.57 -9.93 -4.68
C PHE A 335 8.73 -9.82 -3.15
N SER A 336 9.86 -10.28 -2.58
CA SER A 336 10.13 -10.18 -1.15
C SER A 336 10.32 -8.75 -0.63
N SER A 337 10.43 -7.76 -1.51
CA SER A 337 10.46 -6.34 -1.13
C SER A 337 9.08 -5.79 -0.75
N LEU A 338 7.97 -6.44 -1.15
CA LEU A 338 6.61 -5.96 -0.86
C LEU A 338 6.29 -5.79 0.63
N PRO A 339 6.69 -6.70 1.54
CA PRO A 339 6.56 -6.47 2.98
C PRO A 339 7.17 -5.13 3.44
N SER A 340 8.37 -4.81 2.95
CA SER A 340 9.04 -3.56 3.28
C SER A 340 8.29 -2.34 2.75
N VAL A 341 7.65 -2.45 1.57
CA VAL A 341 6.78 -1.40 1.00
C VAL A 341 5.64 -1.05 1.95
N VAL A 342 4.88 -2.05 2.40
CA VAL A 342 3.72 -1.83 3.30
C VAL A 342 4.17 -1.30 4.66
N MET A 343 5.26 -1.86 5.22
CA MET A 343 5.79 -1.42 6.52
C MET A 343 6.28 0.02 6.48
N GLU A 344 6.91 0.44 5.37
CA GLU A 344 7.38 1.81 5.22
C GLU A 344 6.21 2.79 5.04
N GLY A 345 5.20 2.44 4.26
CA GLY A 345 3.98 3.22 4.15
C GLY A 345 3.28 3.41 5.51
N ARG A 346 3.15 2.34 6.30
CA ARG A 346 2.60 2.42 7.67
C ARG A 346 3.42 3.35 8.57
N ARG A 347 4.75 3.25 8.52
CA ARG A 347 5.64 4.12 9.31
C ARG A 347 5.39 5.59 9.00
N VAL A 348 5.33 5.93 7.73
CA VAL A 348 5.12 7.31 7.28
C VAL A 348 3.76 7.84 7.73
N ILE A 349 2.68 7.10 7.49
CA ILE A 349 1.33 7.52 7.88
C ILE A 349 1.20 7.66 9.40
N ASN A 350 1.72 6.70 10.16
CA ASN A 350 1.64 6.75 11.62
C ASN A 350 2.39 7.97 12.17
N ASN A 351 3.58 8.27 11.64
CA ASN A 351 4.35 9.42 12.06
C ASN A 351 3.68 10.74 11.64
N ILE A 352 3.17 10.85 10.40
CA ILE A 352 2.38 12.01 9.97
C ILE A 352 1.13 12.18 10.83
N THR A 353 0.44 11.09 11.18
CA THR A 353 -0.77 11.15 12.03
C THR A 353 -0.44 11.69 13.41
N ARG A 354 0.62 11.22 14.05
CA ARG A 354 1.10 11.71 15.36
C ARG A 354 1.45 13.19 15.32
N THR A 355 2.20 13.58 14.32
CA THR A 355 2.58 14.98 14.11
C THR A 355 1.35 15.85 13.88
N ALA A 356 0.43 15.44 13.01
CA ALA A 356 -0.80 16.17 12.73
C ALA A 356 -1.68 16.39 13.97
N VAL A 357 -1.70 15.45 14.93
CA VAL A 357 -2.42 15.62 16.20
C VAL A 357 -1.89 16.82 16.97
N LEU A 358 -0.57 16.96 17.08
CA LEU A 358 0.05 18.06 17.82
C LEU A 358 -0.23 19.43 17.18
N PHE A 359 -0.14 19.51 15.85
CA PHE A 359 -0.36 20.76 15.11
C PHE A 359 -1.83 21.19 15.06
N LEU A 360 -2.75 20.23 14.96
CA LEU A 360 -4.15 20.56 14.82
C LEU A 360 -4.72 21.20 16.10
N VAL A 361 -4.15 20.89 17.27
CA VAL A 361 -4.51 21.55 18.54
C VAL A 361 -4.40 23.06 18.42
N LYS A 362 -3.24 23.54 17.94
CA LYS A 362 -2.98 24.99 17.79
C LYS A 362 -4.01 25.67 16.88
N THR A 363 -4.28 25.04 15.74
CA THR A 363 -5.26 25.56 14.79
C THR A 363 -6.66 25.64 15.40
N ILE A 364 -7.09 24.54 16.08
CA ILE A 364 -8.44 24.47 16.67
C ILE A 364 -8.57 25.48 17.82
N PHE A 365 -7.60 25.49 18.78
CA PHE A 365 -7.75 26.41 19.91
C PHE A 365 -7.64 27.87 19.50
N SER A 366 -6.77 28.22 18.54
CA SER A 366 -6.70 29.59 18.02
C SER A 366 -8.00 30.03 17.36
N PHE A 367 -8.64 29.14 16.60
CA PHE A 367 -9.95 29.42 16.01
C PHE A 367 -11.02 29.62 17.09
N LEU A 368 -11.11 28.69 18.05
CA LEU A 368 -12.08 28.77 19.14
C LEU A 368 -11.87 30.03 20.00
N LEU A 369 -10.61 30.34 20.32
CA LEU A 369 -10.25 31.48 21.13
C LEU A 369 -10.55 32.81 20.41
N SER A 370 -10.27 32.88 19.10
CA SER A 370 -10.61 34.07 18.30
C SER A 370 -12.12 34.27 18.21
N PHE A 371 -12.88 33.17 18.06
CA PHE A 371 -14.35 33.25 18.08
C PHE A 371 -14.87 33.72 19.43
N MET A 372 -14.34 33.20 20.55
CA MET A 372 -14.72 33.60 21.91
C MET A 372 -14.34 35.04 22.19
N ALA A 373 -13.14 35.47 21.81
CA ALA A 373 -12.70 36.87 21.98
C ALA A 373 -13.63 37.83 21.24
N LEU A 374 -14.09 37.48 20.04
CA LEU A 374 -15.03 38.26 19.26
C LEU A 374 -16.43 38.27 19.89
N ALA A 375 -16.94 37.08 20.29
CA ALA A 375 -18.31 36.94 20.82
C ALA A 375 -18.50 37.62 22.20
N PHE A 376 -17.47 37.61 23.05
CA PHE A 376 -17.52 38.10 24.43
C PHE A 376 -16.69 39.36 24.65
N SER A 377 -16.13 39.96 23.58
CA SER A 377 -15.27 41.15 23.65
C SER A 377 -14.10 41.03 24.63
N MET A 378 -13.56 39.81 24.79
CA MET A 378 -12.44 39.53 25.68
C MET A 378 -11.10 39.85 25.03
N PRO A 379 -10.11 40.39 25.76
CA PRO A 379 -8.77 40.56 25.21
C PRO A 379 -8.13 39.19 24.92
N TYR A 380 -7.32 39.15 23.85
CA TYR A 380 -6.61 37.92 23.52
C TYR A 380 -5.55 37.63 24.59
N PRO A 381 -5.57 36.43 25.26
CA PRO A 381 -4.85 36.19 26.51
C PRO A 381 -3.35 35.90 26.32
N PHE A 382 -2.87 35.79 25.08
CA PHE A 382 -1.47 35.46 24.77
C PHE A 382 -0.80 36.54 23.94
N ILE A 383 0.48 36.74 24.18
CA ILE A 383 1.37 37.38 23.24
C ILE A 383 2.04 36.34 22.35
N PRO A 384 2.38 36.65 21.07
CA PRO A 384 2.89 35.66 20.10
C PRO A 384 4.08 34.83 20.59
N ILE A 385 4.98 35.44 21.35
CA ILE A 385 6.21 34.77 21.82
C ILE A 385 5.93 33.64 22.83
N GLN A 386 4.87 33.77 23.66
CA GLN A 386 4.46 32.74 24.63
C GLN A 386 4.03 31.45 23.88
N LEU A 387 3.21 31.61 22.86
CA LEU A 387 2.76 30.50 22.03
C LEU A 387 3.88 29.94 21.14
N SER A 388 4.84 30.78 20.73
CA SER A 388 6.01 30.32 19.99
C SER A 388 6.90 29.39 20.84
N LEU A 389 7.13 29.70 22.12
CA LEU A 389 7.85 28.81 23.03
C LEU A 389 7.12 27.46 23.20
N ILE A 390 5.82 27.50 23.51
CA ILE A 390 5.03 26.28 23.70
C ILE A 390 5.04 25.45 22.42
N SER A 391 4.79 26.05 21.25
CA SER A 391 4.80 25.38 19.97
C SER A 391 6.16 24.75 19.64
N MET A 392 7.27 25.44 19.92
CA MET A 392 8.60 24.89 19.68
C MET A 392 8.85 23.63 20.51
N VAL A 393 8.44 23.65 21.78
CA VAL A 393 8.65 22.54 22.73
C VAL A 393 7.69 21.38 22.50
N VAL A 394 6.43 21.62 22.14
CA VAL A 394 5.41 20.57 22.03
C VAL A 394 5.20 20.09 20.58
N GLU A 395 5.34 20.97 19.60
CA GLU A 395 5.13 20.65 18.18
C GLU A 395 6.43 20.48 17.40
N GLY A 396 7.28 21.52 17.38
CA GLY A 396 8.41 21.62 16.46
C GLY A 396 9.45 20.55 16.69
N ILE A 397 10.08 20.57 17.87
CA ILE A 397 11.14 19.62 18.21
C ILE A 397 10.60 18.17 18.27
N PRO A 398 9.50 17.87 18.97
CA PRO A 398 9.00 16.49 19.03
C PRO A 398 8.62 15.93 17.66
N SER A 399 7.98 16.71 16.80
CA SER A 399 7.57 16.27 15.47
C SER A 399 8.75 15.85 14.61
N PHE A 400 9.86 16.59 14.68
CA PHE A 400 11.09 16.26 13.97
C PHE A 400 11.62 14.88 14.43
N PHE A 401 11.79 14.67 15.74
CA PHE A 401 12.32 13.41 16.25
C PHE A 401 11.36 12.23 16.04
N LEU A 402 10.05 12.42 16.20
CA LEU A 402 9.05 11.37 15.99
C LEU A 402 8.95 10.94 14.52
N THR A 403 9.36 11.78 13.56
CA THR A 403 9.38 11.43 12.14
C THR A 403 10.36 10.30 11.82
N PHE A 404 11.46 10.18 12.57
CA PHE A 404 12.46 9.12 12.37
C PHE A 404 12.10 7.80 13.04
N GLU A 405 11.04 7.77 13.84
CA GLU A 405 10.71 6.60 14.64
C GLU A 405 10.15 5.46 13.78
N PRO A 406 10.56 4.20 14.01
CA PRO A 406 10.04 3.03 13.29
C PRO A 406 8.67 2.61 13.83
N ASN A 407 7.62 3.39 13.55
CA ASN A 407 6.26 3.05 13.92
C ASN A 407 5.54 2.32 12.79
N ARG A 408 5.55 0.99 12.83
CA ARG A 408 4.98 0.11 11.80
C ARG A 408 3.63 -0.50 12.19
N ASP A 409 2.99 0.03 13.23
CA ASP A 409 1.69 -0.45 13.70
C ASP A 409 0.63 -0.36 12.59
N ARG A 410 -0.34 -1.27 12.62
CA ARG A 410 -1.46 -1.24 11.69
C ARG A 410 -2.24 0.05 11.81
N ILE A 411 -2.56 0.66 10.66
CA ILE A 411 -3.34 1.88 10.60
C ILE A 411 -4.79 1.55 10.93
N LYS A 412 -5.33 2.18 11.99
CA LYS A 412 -6.71 1.98 12.44
C LYS A 412 -7.54 3.24 12.22
N GLY A 413 -8.62 3.11 11.44
CA GLY A 413 -9.57 4.19 11.21
C GLY A 413 -9.12 5.22 10.15
N ARG A 414 -9.94 6.27 9.97
CA ARG A 414 -9.66 7.33 9.00
C ARG A 414 -8.73 8.38 9.64
N PHE A 415 -7.74 8.84 8.91
CA PHE A 415 -6.74 9.83 9.33
C PHE A 415 -7.36 11.03 10.06
N LEU A 416 -8.24 11.78 9.39
CA LEU A 416 -8.85 12.99 9.96
C LEU A 416 -9.65 12.72 11.24
N SER A 417 -10.42 11.63 11.27
CA SER A 417 -11.19 11.24 12.46
C SER A 417 -10.29 10.89 13.65
N THR A 418 -9.16 10.24 13.39
CA THR A 418 -8.18 9.88 14.42
C THR A 418 -7.48 11.11 14.98
N VAL A 419 -7.08 12.04 14.10
CA VAL A 419 -6.42 13.30 14.49
C VAL A 419 -7.37 14.18 15.28
N LEU A 420 -8.59 14.43 14.76
CA LEU A 420 -9.59 15.28 15.46
C LEU A 420 -9.99 14.74 16.83
N ARG A 421 -10.15 13.42 16.96
CA ARG A 421 -10.52 12.80 18.23
C ARG A 421 -9.48 13.03 19.33
N GLN A 422 -8.21 13.19 18.99
CA GLN A 422 -7.13 13.42 19.94
C GLN A 422 -6.84 14.91 20.14
N ALA A 423 -6.89 15.71 19.07
CA ALA A 423 -6.56 17.12 19.14
C ALA A 423 -7.68 18.00 19.72
N PHE A 424 -8.95 17.72 19.39
CA PHE A 424 -10.08 18.54 19.81
C PHE A 424 -10.25 18.62 21.35
N PRO A 425 -10.15 17.50 22.13
CA PRO A 425 -10.25 17.60 23.59
C PRO A 425 -9.21 18.54 24.19
N CYS A 426 -7.96 18.45 23.71
CA CYS A 426 -6.89 19.32 24.16
C CYS A 426 -7.18 20.78 23.88
N ALA A 427 -7.53 21.11 22.64
CA ALA A 427 -7.86 22.47 22.21
C ALA A 427 -9.05 23.06 22.99
N PHE A 428 -10.10 22.25 23.17
CA PHE A 428 -11.29 22.65 23.94
C PHE A 428 -10.95 22.97 25.39
N ILE A 429 -10.11 22.14 26.03
CA ILE A 429 -9.72 22.34 27.43
C ILE A 429 -8.82 23.57 27.58
N ILE A 430 -7.92 23.83 26.63
CA ILE A 430 -7.12 25.07 26.65
C ILE A 430 -8.05 26.29 26.69
N VAL A 431 -9.04 26.34 25.82
CA VAL A 431 -9.98 27.47 25.79
C VAL A 431 -10.81 27.56 27.07
N LEU A 432 -11.29 26.42 27.57
CA LEU A 432 -12.03 26.36 28.83
C LEU A 432 -11.21 26.85 30.01
N ASN A 433 -9.95 26.41 30.13
CA ASN A 433 -9.05 26.89 31.19
C ASN A 433 -8.83 28.40 31.12
N ILE A 434 -8.65 28.95 29.93
CA ILE A 434 -8.48 30.39 29.75
C ILE A 434 -9.73 31.15 30.26
N ILE A 435 -10.92 30.68 29.90
CA ILE A 435 -12.18 31.29 30.38
C ILE A 435 -12.27 31.19 31.92
N LEU A 436 -11.96 30.01 32.49
CA LEU A 436 -12.02 29.82 33.93
C LEU A 436 -11.01 30.70 34.68
N VAL A 437 -9.78 30.80 34.17
CA VAL A 437 -8.74 31.67 34.75
C VAL A 437 -9.19 33.14 34.70
N ASP A 438 -9.77 33.57 33.58
CA ASP A 438 -10.23 34.97 33.40
C ASP A 438 -11.43 35.33 34.28
N GLN A 439 -12.33 34.37 34.56
CA GLN A 439 -13.49 34.57 35.42
C GLN A 439 -13.18 34.40 36.90
N ILE A 440 -12.40 33.37 37.28
CA ILE A 440 -12.14 33.03 38.68
C ILE A 440 -10.96 33.83 39.26
N GLY A 441 -9.92 34.08 38.45
CA GLY A 441 -8.70 34.74 38.90
C GLY A 441 -8.92 36.10 39.56
N PRO A 442 -9.70 37.05 38.96
CA PRO A 442 -10.02 38.33 39.55
C PRO A 442 -10.78 38.19 40.89
N LEU A 443 -11.66 37.18 41.04
CA LEU A 443 -12.38 36.89 42.27
C LEU A 443 -11.45 36.46 43.41
N LEU A 444 -10.30 35.84 43.06
CA LEU A 444 -9.25 35.44 44.01
C LEU A 444 -8.22 36.56 44.25
N GLY A 445 -8.41 37.73 43.64
CA GLY A 445 -7.50 38.86 43.76
C GLY A 445 -6.15 38.66 43.09
N LEU A 446 -6.12 37.85 42.01
CA LEU A 446 -4.90 37.63 41.21
C LEU A 446 -4.65 38.84 40.30
N ALA A 447 -3.38 39.23 40.18
CA ALA A 447 -2.95 40.32 39.32
C ALA A 447 -2.93 39.85 37.83
N ALA A 448 -2.94 40.79 36.88
CA ALA A 448 -2.90 40.48 35.46
C ALA A 448 -1.70 39.61 35.07
N LEU A 449 -0.54 39.76 35.72
CA LEU A 449 0.64 38.93 35.52
C LEU A 449 0.43 37.48 35.98
N ASP A 450 -0.30 37.28 37.11
CA ASP A 450 -0.64 35.93 37.58
C ASP A 450 -1.60 35.25 36.62
N LEU A 451 -2.57 35.96 36.02
CA LEU A 451 -3.50 35.43 35.02
C LEU A 451 -2.77 35.02 33.74
N ALA A 452 -1.89 35.86 33.22
CA ALA A 452 -1.05 35.53 32.06
C ALA A 452 -0.17 34.33 32.34
N THR A 453 0.42 34.24 33.53
CA THR A 453 1.25 33.11 33.98
C THR A 453 0.44 31.81 34.01
N LEU A 454 -0.75 31.83 34.64
CA LEU A 454 -1.65 30.67 34.71
C LEU A 454 -2.05 30.19 33.30
N ASN A 455 -2.42 31.10 32.41
CA ASN A 455 -2.81 30.76 31.05
C ASN A 455 -1.67 30.06 30.27
N VAL A 456 -0.43 30.56 30.38
CA VAL A 456 0.74 29.96 29.74
C VAL A 456 1.05 28.56 30.32
N TYR A 457 1.10 28.44 31.66
CA TYR A 457 1.46 27.17 32.28
C TYR A 457 0.36 26.09 32.13
N LEU A 458 -0.93 26.43 32.21
CA LEU A 458 -2.04 25.50 31.98
C LEU A 458 -2.08 25.05 30.52
N THR A 459 -1.88 25.97 29.58
CA THR A 459 -1.81 25.64 28.15
C THR A 459 -0.64 24.70 27.86
N ALA A 460 0.55 25.01 28.37
CA ALA A 460 1.71 24.14 28.24
C ALA A 460 1.49 22.77 28.88
N PHE A 461 0.88 22.73 30.08
CA PHE A 461 0.60 21.49 30.82
C PHE A 461 -0.28 20.53 30.02
N ILE A 462 -1.44 20.99 29.55
CA ILE A 462 -2.37 20.12 28.82
C ILE A 462 -1.83 19.71 27.44
N TRP A 463 -1.04 20.56 26.81
CA TRP A 463 -0.44 20.25 25.51
C TRP A 463 0.77 19.30 25.67
N LEU A 464 1.57 19.42 26.74
CA LEU A 464 2.59 18.43 27.13
C LEU A 464 1.94 17.09 27.50
N TYR A 465 0.78 17.10 28.16
CA TYR A 465 0.01 15.87 28.40
C TYR A 465 -0.41 15.20 27.10
N LEU A 466 -0.85 15.96 26.10
CA LEU A 466 -1.12 15.41 24.77
C LEU A 466 0.14 14.84 24.12
N LEU A 467 1.29 15.54 24.22
CA LEU A 467 2.57 15.03 23.74
C LEU A 467 2.90 13.68 24.41
N LEU A 468 2.72 13.57 25.73
CA LEU A 468 2.88 12.30 26.44
C LEU A 468 1.98 11.20 25.85
N ARG A 469 0.71 11.51 25.61
CA ARG A 469 -0.26 10.58 25.00
C ARG A 469 0.17 10.13 23.59
N VAL A 470 0.69 11.04 22.78
CA VAL A 470 1.23 10.76 21.43
C VAL A 470 2.51 9.91 21.51
N CYS A 471 3.30 10.05 22.57
CA CYS A 471 4.49 9.25 22.84
C CYS A 471 4.18 7.85 23.40
N MET A 472 2.95 7.55 23.79
CA MET A 472 2.58 6.21 24.30
C MET A 472 2.47 5.17 23.16
N PRO A 473 2.89 3.90 23.41
CA PRO A 473 3.62 3.41 24.57
C PRO A 473 5.04 3.97 24.64
N LEU A 474 5.51 4.29 25.84
CA LEU A 474 6.83 4.90 26.04
C LEU A 474 7.95 3.88 25.76
N ASN A 475 8.88 4.27 24.88
CA ASN A 475 10.18 3.65 24.74
C ASN A 475 11.28 4.61 25.25
N LYS A 476 12.53 4.17 25.29
CA LYS A 476 13.66 4.99 25.80
C LYS A 476 13.78 6.34 25.10
N LEU A 477 13.61 6.37 23.77
CA LEU A 477 13.69 7.60 22.96
C LEU A 477 12.52 8.54 23.28
N ARG A 478 11.29 8.03 23.30
CA ARG A 478 10.08 8.84 23.58
C ARG A 478 10.07 9.36 25.01
N ALA A 479 10.52 8.55 25.97
CA ALA A 479 10.64 8.98 27.37
C ALA A 479 11.71 10.08 27.53
N ALA A 480 12.87 9.92 26.90
CA ALA A 480 13.91 10.95 26.87
C ALA A 480 13.44 12.22 26.18
N LEU A 481 12.79 12.10 25.01
CA LEU A 481 12.22 13.23 24.29
C LEU A 481 11.21 14.00 25.16
N PHE A 482 10.24 13.30 25.76
CA PHE A 482 9.25 13.92 26.61
C PHE A 482 9.88 14.62 27.84
N GLY A 483 10.79 13.92 28.53
CA GLY A 483 11.50 14.50 29.68
C GLY A 483 12.33 15.75 29.31
N THR A 484 13.01 15.69 28.16
CA THR A 484 13.77 16.85 27.65
C THR A 484 12.84 18.02 27.33
N MET A 485 11.67 17.78 26.73
CA MET A 485 10.71 18.84 26.41
C MET A 485 10.12 19.49 27.65
N VAL A 486 9.80 18.70 28.68
CA VAL A 486 9.33 19.23 29.98
C VAL A 486 10.41 20.10 30.64
N ALA A 487 11.66 19.59 30.68
CA ALA A 487 12.79 20.34 31.22
C ALA A 487 13.08 21.63 30.43
N LEU A 488 13.09 21.54 29.08
CA LEU A 488 13.30 22.68 28.20
C LEU A 488 12.26 23.77 28.40
N PHE A 489 10.97 23.39 28.51
CA PHE A 489 9.91 24.34 28.80
C PHE A 489 10.12 25.03 30.15
N GLY A 490 10.39 24.27 31.21
CA GLY A 490 10.60 24.83 32.56
C GLY A 490 11.80 25.79 32.61
N VAL A 491 12.93 25.39 32.03
CA VAL A 491 14.15 26.23 31.97
C VAL A 491 13.91 27.48 31.14
N ALA A 492 13.29 27.36 29.96
CA ALA A 492 13.03 28.50 29.08
C ALA A 492 12.01 29.48 29.72
N ALA A 493 10.96 28.98 30.34
CA ALA A 493 9.96 29.80 31.04
C ALA A 493 10.57 30.57 32.20
N TYR A 494 11.55 29.98 32.91
CA TYR A 494 12.27 30.63 34.00
C TYR A 494 13.29 31.66 33.49
N LEU A 495 14.13 31.31 32.53
CA LEU A 495 15.19 32.19 32.02
C LEU A 495 14.65 33.38 31.21
N PHE A 496 13.60 33.17 30.42
CA PHE A 496 13.02 34.20 29.54
C PHE A 496 11.72 34.78 30.07
N ARG A 497 11.46 34.68 31.40
CA ARG A 497 10.19 35.13 32.01
C ARG A 497 9.85 36.59 31.70
N ASP A 498 10.84 37.49 31.70
CA ASP A 498 10.63 38.91 31.44
C ASP A 498 10.23 39.16 29.98
N LEU A 499 10.88 38.45 29.05
CA LEU A 499 10.56 38.48 27.62
C LEU A 499 9.16 37.86 27.35
N LEU A 500 8.82 36.81 28.05
CA LEU A 500 7.53 36.13 27.97
C LEU A 500 6.41 36.86 28.73
N GLN A 501 6.75 37.92 29.49
CA GLN A 501 5.80 38.66 30.35
C GLN A 501 5.01 37.71 31.26
N ILE A 502 5.69 36.76 31.90
CA ILE A 502 5.13 35.82 32.88
C ILE A 502 5.87 35.91 34.20
N GLY A 503 5.14 35.62 35.28
CA GLY A 503 5.70 35.52 36.62
C GLY A 503 6.03 34.08 37.01
N THR A 504 6.31 33.88 38.30
CA THR A 504 6.33 32.56 38.95
C THR A 504 4.96 32.25 39.54
N LEU A 505 4.63 30.97 39.70
CA LEU A 505 3.41 30.57 40.41
C LEU A 505 3.52 30.98 41.88
N THR A 506 2.66 31.87 42.31
CA THR A 506 2.58 32.37 43.68
C THR A 506 1.77 31.42 44.54
N LEU A 507 1.89 31.53 45.90
CA LEU A 507 1.06 30.77 46.80
C LEU A 507 -0.45 30.99 46.61
N ARG A 508 -0.85 32.10 45.97
CA ARG A 508 -2.25 32.39 45.66
C ARG A 508 -2.69 31.76 44.34
N SER A 509 -1.83 31.74 43.32
CA SER A 509 -2.14 31.18 42.00
C SER A 509 -1.92 29.67 41.89
N LEU A 510 -1.03 29.10 42.70
CA LEU A 510 -0.70 27.67 42.69
C LEU A 510 -1.91 26.74 42.95
N PRO A 511 -2.81 27.00 43.92
CA PRO A 511 -3.98 26.14 44.15
C PRO A 511 -4.90 26.10 42.93
N LEU A 512 -5.15 27.26 42.29
CA LEU A 512 -5.97 27.34 41.08
C LEU A 512 -5.33 26.58 39.91
N PHE A 513 -4.00 26.70 39.74
CA PHE A 513 -3.26 25.91 38.75
C PHE A 513 -3.46 24.40 39.01
N LEU A 514 -3.25 23.91 40.22
CA LEU A 514 -3.34 22.48 40.54
C LEU A 514 -4.76 21.93 40.33
N ILE A 515 -5.79 22.67 40.72
CA ILE A 515 -7.19 22.27 40.56
C ILE A 515 -7.52 22.20 39.06
N LEU A 516 -7.20 23.23 38.26
CA LEU A 516 -7.50 23.27 36.83
C LEU A 516 -6.66 22.22 36.07
N ALA A 517 -5.40 21.99 36.44
CA ALA A 517 -4.57 20.97 35.84
C ALA A 517 -5.15 19.56 36.09
N ALA A 518 -5.53 19.24 37.34
CA ALA A 518 -6.16 17.96 37.65
C ALA A 518 -7.51 17.78 36.95
N ALA A 519 -8.37 18.81 36.95
CA ALA A 519 -9.64 18.81 36.26
C ALA A 519 -9.46 18.60 34.73
N SER A 520 -8.43 19.21 34.15
CA SER A 520 -8.09 19.07 32.72
C SER A 520 -7.81 17.62 32.31
N LEU A 521 -7.12 16.83 33.15
CA LEU A 521 -6.82 15.42 32.86
C LEU A 521 -8.09 14.57 32.84
N VAL A 522 -8.99 14.80 33.82
CA VAL A 522 -10.28 14.10 33.87
C VAL A 522 -11.14 14.48 32.68
N LEU A 523 -11.25 15.78 32.42
CA LEU A 523 -12.08 16.31 31.34
C LEU A 523 -11.59 15.89 29.96
N TYR A 524 -10.26 15.80 29.75
CA TYR A 524 -9.70 15.28 28.52
C TYR A 524 -10.22 13.84 28.24
N SER A 525 -10.19 13.01 29.27
CA SER A 525 -10.64 11.63 29.15
C SER A 525 -12.14 11.53 28.85
N LEU A 526 -12.96 12.37 29.51
CA LEU A 526 -14.40 12.42 29.31
C LEU A 526 -14.76 12.93 27.90
N VAL A 527 -14.15 14.01 27.45
CA VAL A 527 -14.41 14.58 26.09
C VAL A 527 -13.96 13.59 25.02
N ALA A 528 -12.78 12.97 25.17
CA ALA A 528 -12.28 11.98 24.22
C ALA A 528 -13.20 10.73 24.15
N TRP A 529 -13.75 10.30 25.30
CA TRP A 529 -14.73 9.22 25.38
C TRP A 529 -16.05 9.61 24.68
N ALA A 530 -16.57 10.80 24.96
CA ALA A 530 -17.82 11.30 24.38
C ALA A 530 -17.74 11.38 22.84
N ILE A 531 -16.62 11.92 22.30
CA ILE A 531 -16.36 11.96 20.86
C ILE A 531 -16.29 10.56 20.27
N GLY A 532 -15.63 9.61 20.98
CA GLY A 532 -15.56 8.22 20.56
C GLY A 532 -16.95 7.55 20.48
N ARG A 533 -17.81 7.80 21.45
CA ARG A 533 -19.21 7.32 21.47
C ARG A 533 -20.02 7.93 20.33
N ALA A 534 -19.96 9.24 20.17
CA ALA A 534 -20.65 9.93 19.08
C ALA A 534 -20.23 9.39 17.69
N ALA A 535 -18.94 9.20 17.48
CA ALA A 535 -18.42 8.62 16.24
C ALA A 535 -18.88 7.16 16.03
N ALA A 536 -19.03 6.37 17.08
CA ALA A 536 -19.57 5.01 16.99
C ALA A 536 -21.05 5.01 16.61
N VAL A 537 -21.86 5.89 17.21
CA VAL A 537 -23.29 6.05 16.88
C VAL A 537 -23.48 6.47 15.43
N VAL A 538 -22.70 7.46 14.95
CA VAL A 538 -22.77 7.91 13.55
C VAL A 538 -22.41 6.79 12.58
N ARG A 539 -21.40 5.96 12.90
CA ARG A 539 -21.04 4.80 12.08
C ARG A 539 -22.17 3.76 12.04
N ALA A 540 -22.75 3.44 13.18
CA ALA A 540 -23.87 2.50 13.26
C ALA A 540 -25.10 3.00 12.47
N TRP A 541 -25.40 4.31 12.57
CA TRP A 541 -26.48 4.94 11.82
C TRP A 541 -26.24 4.91 10.29
N LYS A 542 -25.00 5.20 9.84
CA LYS A 542 -24.63 5.10 8.43
C LYS A 542 -24.72 3.67 7.90
N ALA A 543 -24.25 2.68 8.67
CA ALA A 543 -24.33 1.26 8.32
C ALA A 543 -25.81 0.78 8.23
N GLY A 544 -26.66 1.23 9.15
CA GLY A 544 -28.12 0.94 9.10
C GLY A 544 -28.81 1.56 7.88
N ARG A 545 -28.38 2.76 7.48
CA ARG A 545 -28.92 3.45 6.29
C ARG A 545 -28.49 2.79 4.98
N GLN A 546 -27.27 2.27 4.90
CA GLN A 546 -26.80 1.50 3.74
C GLN A 546 -27.54 0.16 3.58
N LYS A 547 -27.87 -0.52 4.69
CA LYS A 547 -28.68 -1.73 4.66
C LYS A 547 -30.15 -1.48 4.26
N ASN A 548 -30.69 -0.30 4.56
CA ASN A 548 -32.09 0.05 4.31
C ASN A 548 -32.30 0.96 3.08
N ALA A 549 -31.25 1.28 2.32
CA ALA A 549 -31.39 2.05 1.09
C ALA A 549 -32.10 1.19 0.02
N PRO A 550 -33.30 1.59 -0.46
CA PRO A 550 -33.93 0.86 -1.54
C PRO A 550 -33.07 0.93 -2.80
N ASN A 551 -33.10 -0.15 -3.57
CA ASN A 551 -32.35 -0.41 -4.82
C ASN A 551 -32.66 0.60 -5.97
N SER A 552 -33.00 1.84 -5.66
CA SER A 552 -33.52 2.84 -6.62
C SER A 552 -32.46 3.64 -7.38
N ARG A 553 -31.16 3.45 -7.10
CA ARG A 553 -30.08 4.06 -7.91
C ARG A 553 -29.68 3.26 -9.16
N ARG A 554 -30.40 2.16 -9.47
CA ARG A 554 -30.15 1.29 -10.63
C ARG A 554 -30.90 1.68 -11.92
N ARG A 555 -31.65 2.81 -11.96
CA ARG A 555 -32.35 3.26 -13.19
C ARG A 555 -31.98 4.70 -13.52
N GLY A 556 -30.89 4.93 -14.22
CA GLY A 556 -30.56 6.27 -14.67
C GLY A 556 -29.20 6.43 -15.33
N HIS A 557 -28.79 5.51 -16.19
CA HIS A 557 -27.82 5.79 -17.26
C HIS A 557 -28.07 4.80 -18.41
N GLY A 558 -29.18 5.06 -19.11
CA GLY A 558 -29.54 4.44 -20.35
C GLY A 558 -30.36 5.47 -21.14
N ALA A 559 -29.68 6.41 -21.76
CA ALA A 559 -30.13 7.16 -22.93
C ALA A 559 -28.86 7.75 -23.60
#